data_1cbf5b9573799dd54242c2028be3a020
#
_entry.id   1cbf5b9573799dd54242c2028be3a020
#
_cell.length_a   1.000
_cell.length_b   1.000
_cell.length_c   1.000
_cell.angle_alpha   90.00
_cell.angle_beta   90.00
_cell.angle_gamma   90.00
#
_symmetry.space_group_name_H-M   'P 1'
#
loop_
_entity.id
_entity.type
_entity.pdbx_description
1 polymer ?
#
loop_
_entity_poly.entity_id
_entity_poly.type
_entity_poly.pdbx_seq_one_letter_code
_entity_poly.pdbx_strand_id
1 'polypeptide(L)'
;YGSIIVEATEDLTLPAAQLIGTVIEGTHLIINNERVCRETLLRACCGQFDKIYPSAVPAQHQALMPADTLPLTSNLSPLTYNGSAVEHPLVYIPVFPGTNCDYDSAKAWRKAGAEVETTIFRNLTGEDVLSSIDEMVEHINRCHILMFAGGFSAGDEPDGSGKFIASVINNQKVGAAITALIDRGGLILGICNGFQALVKSGLLPYGKLGMVTPDSPTLFRNDINRHISQMVTTTVATTASPWLRGMQVGDTHSIAVSHGEGKFVVNEALAKELFENGQVAFRYADPMTGEATMEAPHNPNGSYYAIEGIISKNGQILGKMGHTERWEEGVFTNIAGNKLQPLFDNAVRYFRKK
;
A
#
# COMPACT_ATOMS: atom_id res chain seq x y z
N TYR A 1 -21.01 12.44 24.67
CA TYR A 1 -20.36 12.71 23.39
C TYR A 1 -19.45 13.94 23.55
N GLY A 2 -18.25 13.93 22.91
CA GLY A 2 -17.30 15.04 22.95
C GLY A 2 -16.31 15.01 24.13
N SER A 3 -16.35 13.99 24.99
CA SER A 3 -15.29 13.78 25.98
C SER A 3 -14.09 13.06 25.37
N ILE A 4 -12.89 13.49 25.76
CA ILE A 4 -11.62 12.90 25.34
C ILE A 4 -10.98 12.27 26.56
N ILE A 5 -10.59 11.00 26.48
CA ILE A 5 -9.82 10.31 27.51
C ILE A 5 -8.36 10.34 27.10
N VAL A 6 -7.49 10.79 27.97
CA VAL A 6 -6.04 10.86 27.74
C VAL A 6 -5.31 10.13 28.86
N GLU A 7 -4.22 9.47 28.51
CA GLU A 7 -3.21 8.99 29.46
C GLU A 7 -2.15 10.08 29.62
N ALA A 8 -1.82 10.45 30.85
CA ALA A 8 -0.83 11.46 31.16
C ALA A 8 0.11 10.94 32.26
N THR A 9 1.36 11.35 32.21
CA THR A 9 2.39 11.01 33.20
C THR A 9 2.34 11.92 34.42
N GLU A 10 1.61 13.05 34.31
CA GLU A 10 1.45 14.06 35.35
C GLU A 10 -0.01 14.52 35.39
N ASP A 11 -0.42 15.12 36.51
CA ASP A 11 -1.76 15.69 36.67
C ASP A 11 -2.01 16.83 35.67
N LEU A 12 -3.11 16.72 34.94
CA LEU A 12 -3.52 17.74 33.97
C LEU A 12 -4.15 18.94 34.71
N THR A 13 -3.57 20.12 34.57
CA THR A 13 -4.08 21.36 35.13
C THR A 13 -5.15 22.08 34.28
N LEU A 14 -5.86 21.33 33.44
CA LEU A 14 -6.92 21.88 32.59
C LEU A 14 -8.23 22.04 33.39
N PRO A 15 -8.99 23.16 33.23
CA PRO A 15 -10.19 23.43 34.03
C PRO A 15 -11.30 22.37 33.92
N ALA A 16 -11.34 21.61 32.84
CA ALA A 16 -12.34 20.57 32.60
C ALA A 16 -11.79 19.14 32.72
N ALA A 17 -10.52 19.00 33.15
CA ALA A 17 -9.93 17.67 33.33
C ALA A 17 -10.43 17.02 34.61
N GLN A 18 -10.78 15.75 34.52
CA GLN A 18 -11.19 14.95 35.66
C GLN A 18 -10.40 13.63 35.64
N LEU A 19 -9.76 13.30 36.76
CA LEU A 19 -9.13 12.00 36.94
C LEU A 19 -10.21 10.91 37.00
N ILE A 20 -10.18 9.97 36.05
CA ILE A 20 -11.14 8.86 35.99
C ILE A 20 -10.51 7.51 36.36
N GLY A 21 -9.19 7.42 36.45
CA GLY A 21 -8.47 6.20 36.79
C GLY A 21 -6.97 6.37 36.75
N THR A 22 -6.27 5.34 37.18
CA THR A 22 -4.81 5.26 37.16
C THR A 22 -4.40 4.04 36.34
N VAL A 23 -3.41 4.20 35.46
CA VAL A 23 -2.85 3.09 34.67
C VAL A 23 -2.02 2.21 35.61
N ILE A 24 -2.26 0.91 35.57
CA ILE A 24 -1.54 -0.09 36.37
C ILE A 24 -0.96 -1.16 35.45
N GLU A 25 0.12 -1.79 35.86
CA GLU A 25 0.64 -2.97 35.19
C GLU A 25 -0.30 -4.16 35.36
N GLY A 26 -0.49 -4.94 34.29
CA GLY A 26 -1.25 -6.18 34.31
C GLY A 26 -2.36 -6.27 33.28
N THR A 27 -3.15 -7.34 33.39
CA THR A 27 -4.18 -7.73 32.42
C THR A 27 -5.60 -7.49 32.92
N HIS A 28 -5.78 -6.74 33.99
CA HIS A 28 -7.07 -6.52 34.63
C HIS A 28 -7.40 -5.03 34.72
N LEU A 29 -8.68 -4.71 34.58
CA LEU A 29 -9.25 -3.46 35.03
C LEU A 29 -9.81 -3.65 36.45
N ILE A 30 -9.64 -2.66 37.31
CA ILE A 30 -10.23 -2.62 38.65
C ILE A 30 -11.24 -1.50 38.64
N ILE A 31 -12.52 -1.85 38.81
CA ILE A 31 -13.65 -0.92 38.82
C ILE A 31 -14.42 -1.14 40.11
N ASN A 32 -14.48 -0.14 40.98
CA ASN A 32 -15.17 -0.23 42.30
C ASN A 32 -14.77 -1.48 43.10
N ASN A 33 -13.46 -1.79 43.14
CA ASN A 33 -12.87 -2.99 43.78
C ASN A 33 -13.17 -4.34 43.07
N GLU A 34 -13.91 -4.37 42.01
CA GLU A 34 -14.08 -5.57 41.16
C GLU A 34 -12.95 -5.66 40.14
N ARG A 35 -12.40 -6.86 39.98
CA ARG A 35 -11.36 -7.14 38.97
C ARG A 35 -11.98 -7.79 37.78
N VAL A 36 -11.82 -7.17 36.61
CA VAL A 36 -12.30 -7.71 35.34
C VAL A 36 -11.10 -7.92 34.39
N CYS A 37 -10.99 -9.11 33.85
CA CYS A 37 -9.93 -9.41 32.89
C CYS A 37 -10.12 -8.61 31.61
N ARG A 38 -9.06 -7.98 31.13
CA ARG A 38 -9.04 -7.19 29.88
C ARG A 38 -9.57 -7.99 28.70
N GLU A 39 -9.14 -9.25 28.57
CA GLU A 39 -9.59 -10.11 27.45
C GLU A 39 -11.09 -10.41 27.50
N THR A 40 -11.66 -10.55 28.70
CA THR A 40 -13.10 -10.73 28.86
C THR A 40 -13.86 -9.49 28.40
N LEU A 41 -13.38 -8.29 28.73
CA LEU A 41 -13.97 -7.03 28.29
C LEU A 41 -13.83 -6.84 26.78
N LEU A 42 -12.65 -7.11 26.22
CA LEU A 42 -12.43 -7.04 24.78
C LEU A 42 -13.34 -7.99 24.03
N ARG A 43 -13.46 -9.24 24.49
CA ARG A 43 -14.36 -10.21 23.89
C ARG A 43 -15.82 -9.78 23.96
N ALA A 44 -16.26 -9.24 25.10
CA ALA A 44 -17.61 -8.73 25.25
C ALA A 44 -17.88 -7.49 24.37
N CYS A 45 -16.89 -6.61 24.22
CA CYS A 45 -17.02 -5.40 23.42
C CYS A 45 -16.93 -5.69 21.92
N CYS A 46 -15.89 -6.40 21.49
CA CYS A 46 -15.60 -6.64 20.08
C CYS A 46 -16.35 -7.82 19.49
N GLY A 47 -16.69 -8.83 20.31
CA GLY A 47 -17.33 -10.07 19.87
C GLY A 47 -18.86 -10.04 19.76
N GLN A 48 -19.52 -8.91 20.09
CA GLN A 48 -20.99 -8.81 20.09
C GLN A 48 -21.60 -9.17 18.73
N PHE A 49 -20.95 -8.77 17.65
CA PHE A 49 -21.44 -8.93 16.30
C PHE A 49 -20.69 -10.02 15.51
N ASP A 50 -19.73 -10.73 16.10
CA ASP A 50 -18.89 -11.69 15.38
C ASP A 50 -19.67 -12.80 14.68
N LYS A 51 -20.86 -13.14 15.18
CA LYS A 51 -21.75 -14.12 14.54
C LYS A 51 -22.42 -13.59 13.26
N ILE A 52 -22.58 -12.29 13.15
CA ILE A 52 -23.28 -11.63 12.03
C ILE A 52 -22.24 -10.92 11.14
N TYR A 53 -21.28 -10.25 11.77
CA TYR A 53 -20.20 -9.49 11.13
C TYR A 53 -18.86 -9.91 11.73
N PRO A 54 -18.30 -11.05 11.36
CA PRO A 54 -17.03 -11.51 11.91
C PRO A 54 -15.93 -10.49 11.62
N SER A 55 -15.07 -10.22 12.60
CA SER A 55 -13.93 -9.30 12.45
C SER A 55 -12.78 -9.92 11.66
N ALA A 56 -12.74 -11.26 11.58
CA ALA A 56 -11.79 -12.02 10.78
C ALA A 56 -12.45 -13.31 10.28
N VAL A 57 -11.97 -13.83 9.17
CA VAL A 57 -12.27 -15.18 8.68
C VAL A 57 -10.99 -16.01 8.66
N PRO A 58 -11.05 -17.30 8.98
CA PRO A 58 -9.92 -18.20 8.84
C PRO A 58 -9.37 -18.15 7.40
N ALA A 59 -8.06 -18.22 7.24
CA ALA A 59 -7.44 -18.28 5.93
C ALA A 59 -8.01 -19.46 5.13
N GLN A 60 -8.55 -19.18 3.95
CA GLN A 60 -9.21 -20.20 3.11
C GLN A 60 -8.21 -21.10 2.37
N HIS A 61 -6.91 -20.79 2.42
CA HIS A 61 -5.87 -21.44 1.60
C HIS A 61 -4.81 -22.12 2.48
N GLN A 62 -5.22 -23.14 3.21
CA GLN A 62 -4.30 -23.95 4.04
C GLN A 62 -3.32 -24.82 3.24
N ALA A 63 -3.52 -24.95 1.91
CA ALA A 63 -2.66 -25.75 1.03
C ALA A 63 -1.51 -24.98 0.39
N LEU A 64 -1.40 -23.66 0.63
CA LEU A 64 -0.30 -22.87 0.12
C LEU A 64 0.94 -23.07 0.98
N MET A 65 2.11 -23.14 0.32
CA MET A 65 3.38 -23.26 1.04
C MET A 65 3.49 -22.20 2.14
N PRO A 66 3.96 -22.56 3.33
CA PRO A 66 4.21 -21.59 4.39
C PRO A 66 5.06 -20.42 3.87
N ALA A 67 4.72 -19.22 4.33
CA ALA A 67 5.38 -17.99 3.90
C ALA A 67 6.91 -18.01 4.13
N ASP A 68 7.36 -18.79 5.08
CA ASP A 68 8.75 -18.99 5.52
C ASP A 68 9.56 -19.96 4.67
N THR A 69 8.94 -20.78 3.80
CA THR A 69 9.64 -21.72 2.92
C THR A 69 10.13 -21.11 1.61
N LEU A 70 9.70 -19.88 1.29
CA LEU A 70 10.13 -19.19 0.07
C LEU A 70 11.38 -18.34 0.38
N PRO A 71 12.46 -18.44 -0.41
CA PRO A 71 13.69 -17.72 -0.13
C PRO A 71 13.47 -16.21 -0.19
N LEU A 72 13.93 -15.51 0.84
CA LEU A 72 14.06 -14.06 0.81
C LEU A 72 15.34 -13.73 0.04
N THR A 73 15.23 -13.24 -1.19
CA THR A 73 16.42 -12.94 -2.00
C THR A 73 16.88 -11.50 -1.74
N SER A 74 18.10 -11.36 -1.21
CA SER A 74 18.76 -10.07 -1.01
C SER A 74 19.79 -9.72 -2.09
N ASN A 75 19.95 -10.57 -3.14
CA ASN A 75 21.13 -10.57 -4.01
C ASN A 75 20.97 -9.79 -5.32
N LEU A 76 19.87 -9.09 -5.56
CA LEU A 76 19.71 -8.29 -6.76
C LEU A 76 20.31 -6.89 -6.56
N SER A 77 21.20 -6.50 -7.46
CA SER A 77 21.76 -5.14 -7.45
C SER A 77 20.66 -4.13 -7.78
N PRO A 78 20.47 -3.10 -6.95
CA PRO A 78 19.48 -2.08 -7.21
C PRO A 78 19.73 -1.37 -8.54
N LEU A 79 18.68 -1.11 -9.30
CA LEU A 79 18.74 -0.32 -10.52
C LEU A 79 19.37 1.06 -10.25
N THR A 80 20.20 1.53 -11.17
CA THR A 80 20.83 2.86 -11.11
C THR A 80 20.27 3.75 -12.21
N TYR A 81 19.99 5.00 -11.89
CA TYR A 81 19.57 5.98 -12.88
C TYR A 81 20.77 6.44 -13.73
N ASN A 82 20.68 6.23 -15.04
CA ASN A 82 21.74 6.55 -16.00
C ASN A 82 21.55 7.91 -16.68
N GLY A 83 20.44 8.61 -16.41
CA GLY A 83 20.19 9.95 -16.94
C GLY A 83 20.96 11.05 -16.20
N SER A 84 20.79 12.30 -16.63
CA SER A 84 21.32 13.46 -15.92
C SER A 84 20.67 13.56 -14.54
N ALA A 85 21.47 13.92 -13.53
CA ALA A 85 20.96 14.09 -12.17
C ALA A 85 19.89 15.18 -12.12
N VAL A 86 18.86 14.94 -11.32
CA VAL A 86 17.73 15.85 -11.13
C VAL A 86 17.56 16.09 -9.63
N GLU A 87 17.71 17.35 -9.21
CA GLU A 87 17.61 17.73 -7.80
C GLU A 87 16.18 17.60 -7.28
N HIS A 88 15.19 18.05 -8.08
CA HIS A 88 13.77 17.97 -7.79
C HIS A 88 13.07 17.18 -8.89
N PRO A 89 13.00 15.83 -8.81
CA PRO A 89 12.35 15.05 -9.84
C PRO A 89 10.86 15.39 -9.92
N LEU A 90 10.36 15.52 -11.15
CA LEU A 90 8.95 15.80 -11.41
C LEU A 90 8.13 14.52 -11.26
N VAL A 91 7.12 14.56 -10.39
CA VAL A 91 6.12 13.53 -10.19
C VAL A 91 4.82 13.94 -10.84
N TYR A 92 4.24 13.07 -11.63
CA TYR A 92 2.92 13.27 -12.20
C TYR A 92 1.91 12.31 -11.54
N ILE A 93 0.78 12.86 -11.09
CA ILE A 93 -0.32 12.12 -10.46
C ILE A 93 -1.60 12.43 -11.24
N PRO A 94 -2.05 11.57 -12.18
CA PRO A 94 -3.35 11.72 -12.80
C PRO A 94 -4.46 11.44 -11.77
N VAL A 95 -5.44 12.33 -11.69
CA VAL A 95 -6.58 12.24 -10.79
C VAL A 95 -7.80 11.80 -11.57
N PHE A 96 -8.24 10.57 -11.36
CA PHE A 96 -9.42 10.00 -12.00
C PHE A 96 -10.67 10.27 -11.18
N PRO A 97 -11.87 10.28 -11.78
CA PRO A 97 -13.10 10.30 -11.02
C PRO A 97 -13.12 9.18 -9.96
N GLY A 98 -13.25 9.55 -8.67
CA GLY A 98 -13.18 8.61 -7.55
C GLY A 98 -11.78 8.42 -6.93
N THR A 99 -10.71 8.99 -7.48
CA THR A 99 -9.42 9.11 -6.79
C THR A 99 -9.59 10.00 -5.57
N ASN A 100 -9.08 9.59 -4.41
CA ASN A 100 -9.21 10.36 -3.16
C ASN A 100 -7.92 10.46 -2.32
N CYS A 101 -6.85 9.80 -2.74
CA CYS A 101 -5.54 9.85 -2.06
C CYS A 101 -4.51 10.74 -2.81
N ASP A 102 -4.94 11.53 -3.77
CA ASP A 102 -4.10 12.43 -4.58
C ASP A 102 -3.47 13.54 -3.73
N TYR A 103 -4.23 14.12 -2.81
CA TYR A 103 -3.75 15.17 -1.92
C TYR A 103 -2.64 14.67 -0.98
N ASP A 104 -2.87 13.55 -0.28
CA ASP A 104 -1.88 12.95 0.62
C ASP A 104 -0.64 12.51 -0.15
N SER A 105 -0.83 11.91 -1.33
CA SER A 105 0.25 11.53 -2.24
C SER A 105 1.10 12.73 -2.66
N ALA A 106 0.46 13.80 -3.13
CA ALA A 106 1.15 15.02 -3.53
C ALA A 106 1.92 15.66 -2.37
N LYS A 107 1.34 15.66 -1.15
CA LYS A 107 1.98 16.14 0.07
C LYS A 107 3.23 15.32 0.42
N ALA A 108 3.13 13.98 0.36
CA ALA A 108 4.24 13.08 0.65
C ALA A 108 5.41 13.29 -0.33
N TRP A 109 5.13 13.44 -1.62
CA TRP A 109 6.15 13.73 -2.62
C TRP A 109 6.84 15.08 -2.43
N ARG A 110 6.06 16.15 -2.16
CA ARG A 110 6.64 17.48 -1.87
C ARG A 110 7.53 17.46 -0.64
N LYS A 111 7.11 16.72 0.41
CA LYS A 111 7.93 16.52 1.63
C LYS A 111 9.24 15.79 1.33
N ALA A 112 9.25 14.84 0.41
CA ALA A 112 10.47 14.16 -0.05
C ALA A 112 11.36 15.03 -0.95
N GLY A 113 10.90 16.22 -1.37
CA GLY A 113 11.65 17.16 -2.19
C GLY A 113 11.44 17.02 -3.70
N ALA A 114 10.35 16.41 -4.12
CA ALA A 114 9.92 16.35 -5.51
C ALA A 114 9.05 17.55 -5.91
N GLU A 115 9.04 17.88 -7.20
CA GLU A 115 7.98 18.70 -7.81
C GLU A 115 6.79 17.80 -8.18
N VAL A 116 5.56 18.32 -8.02
CA VAL A 116 4.34 17.51 -8.23
C VAL A 116 3.38 18.25 -9.13
N GLU A 117 2.97 17.56 -10.19
CA GLU A 117 1.89 17.96 -11.08
C GLU A 117 0.73 16.99 -10.98
N THR A 118 -0.49 17.53 -11.00
CA THR A 118 -1.73 16.78 -10.98
C THR A 118 -2.65 17.31 -12.07
N THR A 119 -3.33 16.40 -12.80
CA THR A 119 -4.40 16.78 -13.75
C THR A 119 -5.63 15.93 -13.48
N ILE A 120 -6.80 16.50 -13.78
CA ILE A 120 -8.08 15.80 -13.59
C ILE A 120 -8.46 15.12 -14.90
N PHE A 121 -8.56 13.80 -14.88
CA PHE A 121 -9.09 13.02 -15.99
C PHE A 121 -10.61 13.22 -16.09
N ARG A 122 -11.05 13.93 -17.11
CA ARG A 122 -12.45 14.22 -17.37
C ARG A 122 -13.05 13.14 -18.25
N ASN A 123 -14.27 12.71 -17.93
CA ASN A 123 -14.97 11.62 -18.65
C ASN A 123 -16.47 11.89 -18.91
N LEU A 124 -16.88 13.16 -18.91
CA LEU A 124 -18.28 13.51 -19.14
C LEU A 124 -18.67 13.39 -20.61
N THR A 125 -17.73 13.66 -21.50
CA THR A 125 -17.91 13.53 -22.95
C THR A 125 -16.78 12.77 -23.61
N GLY A 126 -16.95 12.30 -24.83
CA GLY A 126 -15.87 11.69 -25.60
C GLY A 126 -14.70 12.66 -25.87
N GLU A 127 -14.97 13.94 -26.04
CA GLU A 127 -13.96 14.99 -26.21
C GLU A 127 -13.16 15.21 -24.92
N ASP A 128 -13.81 15.20 -23.76
CA ASP A 128 -13.16 15.24 -22.47
C ASP A 128 -12.18 14.08 -22.28
N VAL A 129 -12.60 12.87 -22.64
CA VAL A 129 -11.73 11.67 -22.56
C VAL A 129 -10.52 11.83 -23.47
N LEU A 130 -10.70 12.24 -24.72
CA LEU A 130 -9.60 12.41 -25.67
C LEU A 130 -8.63 13.49 -25.23
N SER A 131 -9.14 14.65 -24.79
CA SER A 131 -8.29 15.75 -24.29
C SER A 131 -7.54 15.35 -23.02
N SER A 132 -8.18 14.61 -22.10
CA SER A 132 -7.52 14.12 -20.89
C SER A 132 -6.43 13.09 -21.19
N ILE A 133 -6.64 12.24 -22.20
CA ILE A 133 -5.59 11.31 -22.69
C ILE A 133 -4.39 12.09 -23.23
N ASP A 134 -4.62 13.10 -24.07
CA ASP A 134 -3.54 13.89 -24.67
C ASP A 134 -2.78 14.69 -23.59
N GLU A 135 -3.48 15.31 -22.63
CA GLU A 135 -2.89 15.98 -21.48
C GLU A 135 -2.06 15.01 -20.61
N MET A 136 -2.59 13.82 -20.33
CA MET A 136 -1.89 12.78 -19.57
C MET A 136 -0.60 12.35 -20.29
N VAL A 137 -0.63 12.16 -21.59
CA VAL A 137 0.55 11.81 -22.42
C VAL A 137 1.62 12.90 -22.34
N GLU A 138 1.23 14.17 -22.42
CA GLU A 138 2.16 15.31 -22.29
C GLU A 138 2.88 15.27 -20.94
N HIS A 139 2.14 15.11 -19.84
CA HIS A 139 2.72 15.03 -18.49
C HIS A 139 3.61 13.80 -18.30
N ILE A 140 3.21 12.61 -18.78
CA ILE A 140 4.02 11.39 -18.70
C ILE A 140 5.34 11.55 -19.46
N ASN A 141 5.33 12.20 -20.61
CA ASN A 141 6.53 12.38 -21.42
C ASN A 141 7.60 13.24 -20.75
N ARG A 142 7.24 14.13 -19.85
CA ARG A 142 8.18 15.01 -19.13
C ARG A 142 8.44 14.64 -17.67
N CYS A 143 7.58 13.81 -17.02
CA CYS A 143 7.79 13.42 -15.64
C CYS A 143 8.94 12.41 -15.47
N HIS A 144 9.47 12.34 -14.27
CA HIS A 144 10.45 11.35 -13.83
C HIS A 144 9.78 10.17 -13.12
N ILE A 145 8.68 10.48 -12.44
CA ILE A 145 7.90 9.52 -11.65
C ILE A 145 6.43 9.67 -12.01
N LEU A 146 5.78 8.55 -12.32
CA LEU A 146 4.33 8.46 -12.49
C LEU A 146 3.73 7.76 -11.28
N MET A 147 2.72 8.36 -10.64
CA MET A 147 2.03 7.74 -9.52
C MET A 147 0.53 7.61 -9.79
N PHE A 148 0.03 6.39 -9.66
CA PHE A 148 -1.40 6.11 -9.57
C PHE A 148 -1.79 6.03 -8.09
N ALA A 149 -2.54 7.03 -7.63
CA ALA A 149 -2.97 7.15 -6.24
C ALA A 149 -4.12 6.18 -5.91
N GLY A 150 -4.39 6.04 -4.62
CA GLY A 150 -5.52 5.27 -4.12
C GLY A 150 -6.86 5.97 -4.32
N GLY A 151 -7.92 5.20 -4.19
CA GLY A 151 -9.32 5.64 -4.36
C GLY A 151 -10.20 4.54 -4.90
N PHE A 152 -11.28 4.94 -5.55
CA PHE A 152 -12.28 4.08 -6.18
C PHE A 152 -12.58 4.60 -7.57
N SER A 153 -11.62 4.49 -8.49
CA SER A 153 -11.69 5.09 -9.82
C SER A 153 -12.93 4.65 -10.59
N ALA A 154 -13.77 5.63 -10.96
CA ALA A 154 -15.06 5.45 -11.62
C ALA A 154 -16.05 4.52 -10.86
N GLY A 155 -15.90 4.37 -9.54
CA GLY A 155 -16.78 3.51 -8.73
C GLY A 155 -16.52 2.03 -8.94
N ASP A 156 -15.28 1.62 -9.05
CA ASP A 156 -14.81 0.28 -9.43
C ASP A 156 -15.40 -0.90 -8.64
N GLU A 157 -15.73 -0.68 -7.38
CA GLU A 157 -16.24 -1.76 -6.54
C GLU A 157 -17.74 -2.09 -6.86
N PRO A 158 -18.18 -3.36 -6.63
CA PRO A 158 -17.46 -4.43 -5.92
C PRO A 158 -16.59 -5.33 -6.79
N ASP A 159 -16.71 -5.32 -8.11
CA ASP A 159 -16.13 -6.35 -8.95
C ASP A 159 -15.20 -5.80 -10.03
N GLY A 160 -14.09 -5.24 -9.63
CA GLY A 160 -13.09 -4.86 -10.62
C GLY A 160 -12.39 -3.55 -10.39
N SER A 161 -12.04 -3.31 -9.15
CA SER A 161 -11.21 -2.16 -8.76
C SER A 161 -9.98 -2.01 -9.64
N GLY A 162 -9.71 -0.78 -10.08
CA GLY A 162 -8.62 -0.43 -10.97
C GLY A 162 -8.91 -0.62 -12.46
N LYS A 163 -10.07 -1.13 -12.88
CA LYS A 163 -10.40 -1.35 -14.31
C LYS A 163 -10.37 -0.08 -15.14
N PHE A 164 -10.92 1.01 -14.62
CA PHE A 164 -10.96 2.27 -15.35
C PHE A 164 -9.55 2.79 -15.63
N ILE A 165 -8.71 2.86 -14.61
CA ILE A 165 -7.30 3.27 -14.76
C ILE A 165 -6.56 2.30 -15.68
N ALA A 166 -6.74 0.99 -15.52
CA ALA A 166 -6.12 -0.01 -16.39
C ALA A 166 -6.53 0.15 -17.86
N SER A 167 -7.80 0.50 -18.13
CA SER A 167 -8.26 0.78 -19.48
C SER A 167 -7.59 2.01 -20.08
N VAL A 168 -7.38 3.07 -19.28
CA VAL A 168 -6.63 4.27 -19.71
C VAL A 168 -5.16 3.94 -19.94
N ILE A 169 -4.51 3.19 -19.03
CA ILE A 169 -3.12 2.73 -19.19
C ILE A 169 -2.94 1.94 -20.51
N ASN A 170 -3.92 1.10 -20.86
CA ASN A 170 -3.87 0.29 -22.08
C ASN A 170 -4.27 1.07 -23.34
N ASN A 171 -4.64 2.35 -23.23
CA ASN A 171 -4.77 3.21 -24.41
C ASN A 171 -3.43 3.30 -25.15
N GLN A 172 -3.44 3.23 -26.47
CA GLN A 172 -2.23 3.18 -27.29
C GLN A 172 -1.27 4.36 -27.02
N LYS A 173 -1.79 5.59 -26.94
CA LYS A 173 -0.98 6.80 -26.68
C LYS A 173 -0.39 6.79 -25.26
N VAL A 174 -1.21 6.50 -24.26
CA VAL A 174 -0.79 6.45 -22.87
C VAL A 174 0.20 5.31 -22.64
N GLY A 175 -0.07 4.13 -23.18
CA GLY A 175 0.83 2.98 -23.08
C GLY A 175 2.19 3.23 -23.72
N ALA A 176 2.24 3.91 -24.87
CA ALA A 176 3.49 4.32 -25.51
C ALA A 176 4.28 5.32 -24.64
N ALA A 177 3.60 6.30 -24.04
CA ALA A 177 4.24 7.27 -23.14
C ALA A 177 4.78 6.60 -21.86
N ILE A 178 4.04 5.65 -21.28
CA ILE A 178 4.48 4.85 -20.12
C ILE A 178 5.70 4.00 -20.50
N THR A 179 5.69 3.35 -21.64
CA THR A 179 6.84 2.57 -22.13
C THR A 179 8.07 3.48 -22.26
N ALA A 180 7.92 4.65 -22.88
CA ALA A 180 9.00 5.63 -23.00
C ALA A 180 9.50 6.14 -21.64
N LEU A 181 8.62 6.29 -20.63
CA LEU A 181 9.00 6.62 -19.25
C LEU A 181 9.89 5.52 -18.65
N ILE A 182 9.51 4.27 -18.80
CA ILE A 182 10.27 3.11 -18.31
C ILE A 182 11.64 3.05 -19.02
N ASP A 183 11.67 3.19 -20.34
CA ASP A 183 12.89 3.09 -21.16
C ASP A 183 13.93 4.18 -20.82
N ARG A 184 13.49 5.38 -20.45
CA ARG A 184 14.39 6.45 -19.98
C ARG A 184 14.76 6.37 -18.49
N GLY A 185 14.41 5.26 -17.81
CA GLY A 185 14.76 5.02 -16.39
C GLY A 185 13.81 5.68 -15.39
N GLY A 186 12.63 6.07 -15.80
CA GLY A 186 11.59 6.62 -14.90
C GLY A 186 11.04 5.57 -13.95
N LEU A 187 10.37 6.02 -12.90
CA LEU A 187 9.77 5.17 -11.87
C LEU A 187 8.23 5.26 -11.89
N ILE A 188 7.56 4.18 -11.50
CA ILE A 188 6.10 4.12 -11.41
C ILE A 188 5.69 3.57 -10.04
N LEU A 189 4.75 4.25 -9.36
CA LEU A 189 4.17 3.82 -8.10
C LEU A 189 2.66 3.67 -8.23
N GLY A 190 2.12 2.56 -7.73
CA GLY A 190 0.69 2.36 -7.55
C GLY A 190 0.37 2.01 -6.10
N ILE A 191 -0.48 2.81 -5.45
CA ILE A 191 -0.95 2.52 -4.09
C ILE A 191 -2.44 2.18 -4.13
N CYS A 192 -2.83 1.09 -3.46
CA CYS A 192 -4.21 0.63 -3.33
C CYS A 192 -4.90 0.50 -4.71
N ASN A 193 -5.80 1.40 -5.09
CA ASN A 193 -6.45 1.41 -6.41
C ASN A 193 -5.44 1.53 -7.57
N GLY A 194 -4.36 2.30 -7.38
CA GLY A 194 -3.25 2.35 -8.34
C GLY A 194 -2.54 1.01 -8.50
N PHE A 195 -2.32 0.27 -7.42
CA PHE A 195 -1.73 -1.07 -7.49
C PHE A 195 -2.64 -2.05 -8.24
N GLN A 196 -3.96 -2.02 -7.95
CA GLN A 196 -4.94 -2.81 -8.68
C GLN A 196 -4.88 -2.56 -10.20
N ALA A 197 -4.75 -1.29 -10.59
CA ALA A 197 -4.62 -0.90 -12.00
C ALA A 197 -3.31 -1.40 -12.63
N LEU A 198 -2.18 -1.29 -11.92
CA LEU A 198 -0.88 -1.76 -12.41
C LEU A 198 -0.85 -3.28 -12.62
N VAL A 199 -1.50 -4.05 -11.75
CA VAL A 199 -1.63 -5.50 -11.92
C VAL A 199 -2.53 -5.83 -13.10
N LYS A 200 -3.71 -5.18 -13.20
CA LYS A 200 -4.66 -5.42 -14.30
C LYS A 200 -4.14 -5.01 -15.68
N SER A 201 -3.25 -4.04 -15.74
CA SER A 201 -2.61 -3.62 -17.02
C SER A 201 -1.43 -4.49 -17.44
N GLY A 202 -0.90 -5.33 -16.55
CA GLY A 202 0.31 -6.13 -16.79
C GLY A 202 1.62 -5.39 -16.51
N LEU A 203 1.59 -4.11 -16.14
CA LEU A 203 2.79 -3.39 -15.68
C LEU A 203 3.40 -4.07 -14.46
N LEU A 204 2.58 -4.69 -13.62
CA LEU A 204 3.01 -5.60 -12.56
C LEU A 204 2.45 -7.00 -12.80
N PRO A 205 3.26 -8.03 -12.66
CA PRO A 205 4.70 -8.07 -12.31
C PRO A 205 5.64 -7.90 -13.51
N TYR A 206 5.13 -7.83 -14.74
CA TYR A 206 5.93 -8.04 -15.96
C TYR A 206 6.79 -6.86 -16.39
N GLY A 207 6.45 -5.64 -15.96
CA GLY A 207 7.12 -4.40 -16.39
C GLY A 207 6.77 -3.96 -17.81
N LYS A 208 5.78 -4.61 -18.44
CA LYS A 208 5.34 -4.39 -19.83
C LYS A 208 3.82 -4.52 -19.95
N LEU A 209 3.24 -3.70 -20.81
CA LEU A 209 1.83 -3.84 -21.21
C LEU A 209 1.60 -5.05 -22.12
N GLY A 210 0.36 -5.54 -22.15
CA GLY A 210 -0.05 -6.63 -23.05
C GLY A 210 0.43 -8.03 -22.66
N MET A 211 0.99 -8.20 -21.46
CA MET A 211 1.50 -9.49 -20.96
C MET A 211 0.49 -10.27 -20.10
N VAL A 212 -0.71 -9.72 -19.91
CA VAL A 212 -1.73 -10.36 -19.05
C VAL A 212 -2.26 -11.63 -19.69
N THR A 213 -2.26 -12.71 -18.92
CA THR A 213 -2.79 -14.04 -19.28
C THR A 213 -3.78 -14.51 -18.20
N PRO A 214 -4.52 -15.60 -18.41
CA PRO A 214 -5.36 -16.19 -17.36
C PRO A 214 -4.60 -16.58 -16.08
N ASP A 215 -3.29 -16.84 -16.18
CA ASP A 215 -2.42 -17.19 -15.06
C ASP A 215 -1.79 -15.98 -14.36
N SER A 216 -2.02 -14.77 -14.87
CA SER A 216 -1.50 -13.53 -14.27
C SER A 216 -2.10 -13.30 -12.88
N PRO A 217 -1.35 -12.66 -11.96
CA PRO A 217 -1.88 -12.36 -10.65
C PRO A 217 -3.01 -11.33 -10.75
N THR A 218 -3.84 -11.31 -9.73
CA THR A 218 -4.89 -10.29 -9.61
C THR A 218 -5.06 -9.83 -8.17
N LEU A 219 -5.67 -8.67 -7.98
CA LEU A 219 -6.20 -8.24 -6.70
C LEU A 219 -7.71 -8.51 -6.69
N PHE A 220 -8.15 -9.24 -5.70
CA PHE A 220 -9.49 -9.77 -5.56
C PHE A 220 -10.15 -9.32 -4.26
N ARG A 221 -11.43 -9.66 -4.07
CA ARG A 221 -12.17 -9.34 -2.84
C ARG A 221 -11.47 -9.90 -1.61
N ASN A 222 -11.48 -9.14 -0.55
CA ASN A 222 -11.05 -9.59 0.77
C ASN A 222 -11.86 -10.84 1.18
N ASP A 223 -11.22 -11.79 1.86
CA ASP A 223 -11.89 -13.03 2.31
C ASP A 223 -13.09 -12.76 3.21
N ILE A 224 -13.07 -11.69 3.97
CA ILE A 224 -14.21 -11.24 4.79
C ILE A 224 -15.37 -10.67 3.97
N ASN A 225 -15.21 -10.57 2.65
CA ASN A 225 -16.21 -10.08 1.69
C ASN A 225 -16.78 -8.68 2.01
N ARG A 226 -15.97 -7.82 2.59
CA ARG A 226 -16.30 -6.40 2.83
C ARG A 226 -15.04 -5.54 2.91
N HIS A 227 -15.25 -4.23 2.95
CA HIS A 227 -14.18 -3.26 3.16
C HIS A 227 -13.49 -3.46 4.51
N ILE A 228 -12.16 -3.36 4.51
CA ILE A 228 -11.30 -3.41 5.70
C ILE A 228 -10.57 -2.06 5.79
N SER A 229 -10.58 -1.47 6.98
CA SER A 229 -9.84 -0.25 7.29
C SER A 229 -9.17 -0.44 8.65
N GLN A 230 -7.85 -0.65 8.64
CA GLN A 230 -7.07 -0.89 9.87
C GLN A 230 -5.58 -0.60 9.66
N MET A 231 -4.82 -0.58 10.75
CA MET A 231 -3.36 -0.64 10.70
C MET A 231 -2.91 -2.09 10.61
N VAL A 232 -1.93 -2.34 9.75
CA VAL A 232 -1.29 -3.66 9.59
C VAL A 232 0.22 -3.53 9.75
N THR A 233 0.87 -4.59 10.16
CA THR A 233 2.33 -4.69 10.08
C THR A 233 2.73 -5.33 8.77
N THR A 234 3.69 -4.72 8.09
CA THR A 234 4.32 -5.28 6.89
C THR A 234 5.81 -5.47 7.11
N THR A 235 6.38 -6.50 6.50
CA THR A 235 7.83 -6.75 6.51
C THR A 235 8.40 -6.62 5.11
N VAL A 236 9.63 -6.09 5.01
CA VAL A 236 10.37 -5.95 3.75
C VAL A 236 10.87 -7.32 3.31
N ALA A 237 10.52 -7.76 2.12
CA ALA A 237 10.90 -9.07 1.58
C ALA A 237 12.06 -9.01 0.58
N THR A 238 12.34 -7.84 -0.01
CA THR A 238 13.46 -7.61 -0.93
C THR A 238 13.97 -6.19 -0.86
N THR A 239 15.21 -5.96 -1.29
CA THR A 239 15.79 -4.62 -1.50
C THR A 239 16.21 -4.38 -2.95
N ALA A 240 15.69 -5.20 -3.87
CA ALA A 240 16.09 -5.23 -5.28
C ALA A 240 15.60 -4.02 -6.12
N SER A 241 15.00 -3.03 -5.50
CA SER A 241 14.39 -1.88 -6.19
C SER A 241 14.92 -0.55 -5.65
N PRO A 242 15.00 0.51 -6.48
CA PRO A 242 15.25 1.87 -6.01
C PRO A 242 14.29 2.33 -4.90
N TRP A 243 13.05 1.86 -4.95
CA TRP A 243 12.01 2.15 -3.96
C TRP A 243 12.36 1.70 -2.54
N LEU A 244 13.15 0.63 -2.43
CA LEU A 244 13.46 -0.07 -1.18
C LEU A 244 14.90 0.22 -0.70
N ARG A 245 15.59 1.16 -1.34
CA ARG A 245 16.98 1.49 -1.01
C ARG A 245 17.10 2.00 0.43
N GLY A 246 18.05 1.44 1.17
CA GLY A 246 18.30 1.82 2.57
C GLY A 246 17.40 1.11 3.58
N MET A 247 16.44 0.29 3.13
CA MET A 247 15.76 -0.68 3.99
C MET A 247 16.57 -1.99 4.03
N GLN A 248 16.27 -2.82 5.02
CA GLN A 248 16.80 -4.17 5.15
C GLN A 248 15.67 -5.19 5.03
N VAL A 249 15.98 -6.37 4.49
CA VAL A 249 15.02 -7.50 4.53
C VAL A 249 14.71 -7.82 5.98
N GLY A 250 13.43 -7.93 6.31
CA GLY A 250 12.96 -8.11 7.68
C GLY A 250 12.59 -6.82 8.41
N ASP A 251 12.92 -5.62 7.88
CA ASP A 251 12.42 -4.37 8.46
C ASP A 251 10.89 -4.37 8.48
N THR A 252 10.31 -3.97 9.60
CA THR A 252 8.85 -3.94 9.78
C THR A 252 8.30 -2.53 9.85
N HIS A 253 7.11 -2.34 9.28
CA HIS A 253 6.40 -1.06 9.27
C HIS A 253 4.92 -1.24 9.59
N SER A 254 4.36 -0.35 10.41
CA SER A 254 2.93 -0.27 10.69
C SER A 254 2.27 0.70 9.70
N ILE A 255 1.44 0.18 8.79
CA ILE A 255 0.88 0.92 7.65
C ILE A 255 -0.65 0.83 7.67
N ALA A 256 -1.32 1.91 7.29
CA ALA A 256 -2.77 1.91 7.12
C ALA A 256 -3.18 1.17 5.84
N VAL A 257 -4.19 0.30 5.93
CA VAL A 257 -4.88 -0.29 4.76
C VAL A 257 -6.35 0.09 4.77
N SER A 258 -6.93 0.29 3.57
CA SER A 258 -8.34 0.67 3.41
C SER A 258 -8.83 0.23 2.03
N HIS A 259 -9.44 -0.95 1.94
CA HIS A 259 -9.85 -1.56 0.66
C HIS A 259 -10.91 -2.66 0.83
N GLY A 260 -11.73 -2.86 -0.19
CA GLY A 260 -12.64 -4.01 -0.35
C GLY A 260 -12.02 -5.13 -1.19
N GLU A 261 -11.13 -4.77 -2.12
CA GLU A 261 -10.43 -5.67 -3.05
C GLU A 261 -8.91 -5.53 -2.90
N GLY A 262 -8.33 -6.11 -1.86
CA GLY A 262 -6.89 -6.05 -1.60
C GLY A 262 -6.19 -7.40 -1.57
N LYS A 263 -6.94 -8.50 -1.76
CA LYS A 263 -6.41 -9.86 -1.73
C LYS A 263 -5.57 -10.14 -2.97
N PHE A 264 -4.25 -10.24 -2.80
CA PHE A 264 -3.35 -10.67 -3.87
C PHE A 264 -3.52 -12.17 -4.12
N VAL A 265 -3.91 -12.52 -5.32
CA VAL A 265 -4.14 -13.90 -5.76
C VAL A 265 -3.16 -14.24 -6.89
N VAL A 266 -2.47 -15.34 -6.74
CA VAL A 266 -1.43 -15.81 -7.67
C VAL A 266 -1.34 -17.34 -7.61
N ASN A 267 -1.07 -18.00 -8.73
CA ASN A 267 -0.79 -19.44 -8.71
C ASN A 267 0.61 -19.73 -8.12
N GLU A 268 0.82 -20.96 -7.69
CA GLU A 268 2.05 -21.39 -6.99
C GLU A 268 3.30 -21.20 -7.87
N ALA A 269 3.23 -21.52 -9.14
CA ALA A 269 4.37 -21.44 -10.06
C ALA A 269 4.84 -19.99 -10.23
N LEU A 270 3.91 -19.06 -10.45
CA LEU A 270 4.23 -17.64 -10.57
C LEU A 270 4.64 -17.04 -9.22
N ALA A 271 4.02 -17.46 -8.10
CA ALA A 271 4.46 -17.02 -6.78
C ALA A 271 5.92 -17.38 -6.53
N LYS A 272 6.31 -18.61 -6.82
CA LYS A 272 7.70 -19.07 -6.72
C LYS A 272 8.63 -18.20 -7.57
N GLU A 273 8.27 -17.95 -8.83
CA GLU A 273 9.04 -17.06 -9.72
C GLU A 273 9.19 -15.64 -9.13
N LEU A 274 8.11 -15.05 -8.59
CA LEU A 274 8.14 -13.72 -7.98
C LEU A 274 9.10 -13.65 -6.79
N PHE A 275 9.14 -14.68 -5.94
CA PHE A 275 10.06 -14.74 -4.82
C PHE A 275 11.50 -14.96 -5.29
N GLU A 276 11.74 -15.89 -6.20
CA GLU A 276 13.08 -16.19 -6.74
C GLU A 276 13.68 -14.98 -7.46
N ASN A 277 12.84 -14.21 -8.17
CA ASN A 277 13.27 -12.99 -8.83
C ASN A 277 13.37 -11.77 -7.88
N GLY A 278 13.05 -11.92 -6.59
CA GLY A 278 13.02 -10.81 -5.63
C GLY A 278 11.97 -9.75 -5.96
N GLN A 279 10.85 -10.14 -6.58
CA GLN A 279 9.77 -9.22 -6.98
C GLN A 279 8.71 -9.00 -5.88
N VAL A 280 8.72 -9.80 -4.82
CA VAL A 280 7.87 -9.53 -3.64
C VAL A 280 8.54 -8.46 -2.79
N ALA A 281 7.92 -7.28 -2.73
CA ALA A 281 8.46 -6.12 -2.03
C ALA A 281 8.13 -6.17 -0.53
N PHE A 282 6.86 -6.37 -0.21
CA PHE A 282 6.35 -6.36 1.15
C PHE A 282 5.41 -7.54 1.38
N ARG A 283 5.40 -8.00 2.64
CA ARG A 283 4.49 -9.04 3.10
C ARG A 283 3.77 -8.59 4.38
N TYR A 284 2.54 -9.02 4.56
CA TYR A 284 1.86 -8.88 5.85
C TYR A 284 2.60 -9.69 6.91
N ALA A 285 2.75 -9.13 8.11
CA ALA A 285 3.54 -9.73 9.18
C ALA A 285 2.82 -9.67 10.54
N ASP A 286 3.17 -10.61 11.40
CA ASP A 286 2.77 -10.57 12.80
C ASP A 286 3.54 -9.42 13.50
N PRO A 287 2.86 -8.47 14.16
CA PRO A 287 3.50 -7.35 14.82
C PRO A 287 4.40 -7.72 16.00
N MET A 288 4.23 -8.93 16.56
CA MET A 288 5.02 -9.39 17.70
C MET A 288 6.33 -10.04 17.30
N THR A 289 6.34 -10.77 16.18
CA THR A 289 7.53 -11.50 15.69
C THR A 289 8.21 -10.78 14.55
N GLY A 290 7.50 -9.95 13.78
CA GLY A 290 7.97 -9.36 12.53
C GLY A 290 7.99 -10.35 11.35
N GLU A 291 7.63 -11.60 11.58
CA GLU A 291 7.60 -12.65 10.57
C GLU A 291 6.34 -12.55 9.71
N ALA A 292 6.49 -12.87 8.42
CA ALA A 292 5.36 -12.89 7.51
C ALA A 292 4.32 -13.93 7.93
N THR A 293 3.04 -13.56 7.88
CA THR A 293 1.95 -14.44 8.29
C THR A 293 0.78 -14.39 7.33
N MET A 294 0.13 -15.53 7.14
CA MET A 294 -1.12 -15.65 6.38
C MET A 294 -2.36 -15.54 7.27
N GLU A 295 -2.16 -15.50 8.58
CA GLU A 295 -3.26 -15.54 9.55
C GLU A 295 -3.93 -14.16 9.72
N ALA A 296 -5.27 -14.17 9.83
CA ALA A 296 -6.03 -13.01 10.25
C ALA A 296 -5.84 -12.80 11.78
N PRO A 297 -5.84 -11.55 12.27
CA PRO A 297 -6.12 -10.29 11.56
C PRO A 297 -4.91 -9.65 10.88
N HIS A 298 -3.73 -10.25 10.93
CA HIS A 298 -2.48 -9.65 10.47
C HIS A 298 -2.38 -9.63 8.93
N ASN A 299 -2.89 -10.67 8.25
CA ASN A 299 -3.15 -10.69 6.81
C ASN A 299 -4.68 -10.52 6.60
N PRO A 300 -5.18 -9.27 6.62
CA PRO A 300 -6.62 -9.03 6.82
C PRO A 300 -7.47 -9.35 5.59
N ASN A 301 -6.87 -9.35 4.41
CA ASN A 301 -7.55 -9.57 3.15
C ASN A 301 -7.42 -10.99 2.60
N GLY A 302 -6.59 -11.83 3.23
CA GLY A 302 -6.33 -13.20 2.79
C GLY A 302 -5.36 -13.31 1.61
N SER A 303 -4.49 -12.32 1.42
CA SER A 303 -3.47 -12.33 0.35
C SER A 303 -2.62 -13.59 0.38
N TYR A 304 -2.45 -14.22 -0.77
CA TYR A 304 -1.64 -15.43 -0.93
C TYR A 304 -0.19 -15.12 -0.57
N TYR A 305 0.45 -16.05 0.15
CA TYR A 305 1.84 -15.91 0.64
C TYR A 305 2.09 -14.63 1.44
N ALA A 306 1.04 -14.05 2.02
CA ALA A 306 1.07 -12.77 2.72
C ALA A 306 1.54 -11.58 1.86
N ILE A 307 1.50 -11.66 0.54
CA ILE A 307 1.98 -10.61 -0.36
C ILE A 307 1.13 -9.34 -0.20
N GLU A 308 1.78 -8.24 0.21
CA GLU A 308 1.18 -6.92 0.35
C GLU A 308 1.53 -6.00 -0.82
N GLY A 309 2.73 -6.17 -1.39
CA GLY A 309 3.20 -5.39 -2.51
C GLY A 309 4.28 -6.11 -3.31
N ILE A 310 4.35 -5.77 -4.60
CA ILE A 310 5.30 -6.35 -5.56
C ILE A 310 5.98 -5.27 -6.40
N ILE A 311 7.14 -5.62 -6.95
CA ILE A 311 7.85 -4.81 -7.94
C ILE A 311 7.87 -5.49 -9.33
N SER A 312 8.09 -4.70 -10.37
CA SER A 312 8.39 -5.25 -11.70
C SER A 312 9.78 -5.92 -11.72
N LYS A 313 9.99 -6.80 -12.69
CA LYS A 313 11.25 -7.56 -12.84
C LYS A 313 12.51 -6.68 -12.89
N ASN A 314 12.40 -5.46 -13.41
CA ASN A 314 13.48 -4.47 -13.46
C ASN A 314 13.50 -3.52 -12.24
N GLY A 315 12.57 -3.67 -11.28
CA GLY A 315 12.51 -2.86 -10.06
C GLY A 315 12.00 -1.42 -10.22
N GLN A 316 11.63 -0.98 -11.43
CA GLN A 316 11.18 0.41 -11.66
C GLN A 316 9.75 0.68 -11.21
N ILE A 317 8.91 -0.34 -11.19
CA ILE A 317 7.49 -0.22 -10.85
C ILE A 317 7.26 -0.88 -9.50
N LEU A 318 6.63 -0.16 -8.58
CA LEU A 318 6.19 -0.67 -7.28
C LEU A 318 4.67 -0.55 -7.18
N GLY A 319 4.02 -1.60 -6.72
CA GLY A 319 2.61 -1.58 -6.33
C GLY A 319 2.42 -2.19 -4.95
N LYS A 320 1.57 -1.58 -4.13
CA LYS A 320 1.26 -2.04 -2.77
C LYS A 320 -0.14 -1.62 -2.33
N MET A 321 -0.73 -2.37 -1.39
CA MET A 321 -2.06 -2.04 -0.87
C MET A 321 -2.05 -1.02 0.26
N GLY A 322 -0.99 -0.99 1.05
CA GLY A 322 -0.88 -0.10 2.21
C GLY A 322 -0.55 1.35 1.82
N HIS A 323 -1.17 2.27 2.54
CA HIS A 323 -1.12 3.71 2.31
C HIS A 323 0.04 4.37 3.05
N THR A 324 1.24 4.31 2.49
CA THR A 324 2.45 4.95 3.05
C THR A 324 2.35 6.47 3.02
N GLU A 325 1.61 7.04 2.07
CA GLU A 325 1.41 8.48 1.89
C GLU A 325 0.58 9.13 3.01
N ARG A 326 -0.19 8.33 3.77
CA ARG A 326 -1.07 8.84 4.84
C ARG A 326 -0.36 9.13 6.15
N TRP A 327 0.94 8.80 6.25
CA TRP A 327 1.69 9.05 7.48
C TRP A 327 2.51 10.33 7.42
N GLU A 328 2.45 11.07 8.51
CA GLU A 328 3.36 12.17 8.83
C GLU A 328 3.62 12.21 10.35
N GLU A 329 4.59 13.02 10.76
CA GLU A 329 4.89 13.21 12.18
C GLU A 329 3.64 13.71 12.94
N GLY A 330 3.35 13.09 14.08
CA GLY A 330 2.15 13.38 14.87
C GLY A 330 0.89 12.60 14.46
N VAL A 331 0.93 11.84 13.34
CA VAL A 331 -0.20 10.98 12.92
C VAL A 331 0.02 9.54 13.39
N PHE A 332 -1.04 8.87 13.84
CA PHE A 332 -1.03 7.50 14.39
C PHE A 332 -0.09 7.34 15.61
N THR A 333 0.03 8.34 16.45
CA THR A 333 0.95 8.34 17.62
C THR A 333 0.63 7.24 18.64
N ASN A 334 -0.65 6.89 18.76
CA ASN A 334 -1.14 5.83 19.65
C ASN A 334 -1.05 4.40 19.07
N ILE A 335 -0.52 4.26 17.86
CA ILE A 335 -0.29 2.94 17.26
C ILE A 335 1.18 2.59 17.38
N ALA A 336 1.48 1.40 17.88
CA ALA A 336 2.86 0.90 18.02
C ALA A 336 3.52 0.64 16.65
N GLY A 337 4.85 0.55 16.64
CA GLY A 337 5.66 0.21 15.47
C GLY A 337 6.14 1.40 14.65
N ASN A 338 7.10 1.15 13.76
CA ASN A 338 7.63 2.14 12.83
C ASN A 338 6.62 2.41 11.70
N LYS A 339 6.29 3.66 11.44
CA LYS A 339 5.34 4.07 10.39
C LYS A 339 6.05 4.71 9.19
N LEU A 340 7.32 5.07 9.37
CA LEU A 340 8.11 5.67 8.30
C LEU A 340 8.62 4.61 7.34
N GLN A 341 7.99 4.52 6.18
CA GLN A 341 8.41 3.72 5.04
C GLN A 341 8.97 4.67 3.98
N PRO A 342 10.31 4.78 3.81
CA PRO A 342 10.94 5.89 3.07
C PRO A 342 10.87 5.73 1.54
N LEU A 343 9.72 5.31 1.00
CA LEU A 343 9.54 5.07 -0.44
C LEU A 343 9.73 6.34 -1.28
N PHE A 344 9.12 7.44 -0.83
CA PHE A 344 9.16 8.73 -1.54
C PHE A 344 10.58 9.31 -1.55
N ASP A 345 11.26 9.32 -0.39
CA ASP A 345 12.65 9.76 -0.27
C ASP A 345 13.60 8.90 -1.12
N ASN A 346 13.39 7.59 -1.13
CA ASN A 346 14.19 6.66 -1.92
C ASN A 346 14.04 6.91 -3.42
N ALA A 347 12.82 7.15 -3.90
CA ALA A 347 12.56 7.46 -5.29
C ALA A 347 13.17 8.81 -5.70
N VAL A 348 13.06 9.85 -4.87
CA VAL A 348 13.72 11.14 -5.13
C VAL A 348 15.23 10.99 -5.15
N ARG A 349 15.80 10.26 -4.19
CA ARG A 349 17.22 9.98 -4.11
C ARG A 349 17.76 9.19 -5.31
N TYR A 350 16.93 8.36 -5.94
CA TYR A 350 17.31 7.61 -7.14
C TYR A 350 17.71 8.53 -8.31
N PHE A 351 17.07 9.70 -8.45
CA PHE A 351 17.35 10.67 -9.52
C PHE A 351 18.45 11.67 -9.17
N ARG A 352 18.78 11.85 -7.88
CA ARG A 352 19.85 12.76 -7.45
C ARG A 352 21.23 12.12 -7.70
N LYS A 353 22.22 12.93 -8.04
CA LYS A 353 23.62 12.44 -8.01
C LYS A 353 24.05 12.12 -6.59
N LYS A 354 24.87 11.07 -6.49
CA LYS A 354 25.64 10.83 -5.28
C LYS A 354 26.69 11.93 -5.06
#